data_01218344d7a196f5ca88f45cfef3bb29
#
_entry.id   01218344d7a196f5ca88f45cfef3bb29
#
_cell.length_a   1.000
_cell.length_b   1.000
_cell.length_c   1.000
_cell.angle_alpha   90.00
_cell.angle_beta   90.00
_cell.angle_gamma   90.00
#
_symmetry.space_group_name_H-M   'P 1'
#
loop_
_entity.id
_entity.type
_entity.pdbx_description
1 polymer ?
#
loop_
_entity_poly.entity_id
_entity_poly.type
_entity_poly.pdbx_seq_one_letter_code
_entity_poly.pdbx_strand_id
1 'polypeptide(L)'
;LWIPFLALGIANIIGGWLSDQIQKKTGNTSQARKIAMGIAAVLTLPVLSVGMLNTSLIVMFVMSLAFFAHGIWITNYITSIGDIFGATKSSTVVGLSGTAGAVSSMVINPLMGVVITNYTYAPLWIYSGIMYPIAFLIFLFFLREGIHTGK
;
A
#
# COMPACT_ATOMS: atom_id res chain seq x y z
N LEU A 1 2.64 8.27 19.32
CA LEU A 1 2.77 7.07 18.46
C LEU A 1 1.43 6.44 18.04
N TRP A 2 0.31 6.69 18.72
CA TRP A 2 -1.00 6.14 18.37
C TRP A 2 -1.66 6.82 17.15
N ILE A 3 -1.33 8.08 16.85
CA ILE A 3 -1.94 8.87 15.76
C ILE A 3 -1.77 8.20 14.37
N PRO A 4 -0.59 7.74 13.95
CA PRO A 4 -0.46 7.02 12.66
C PRO A 4 -1.31 5.75 12.60
N PHE A 5 -1.43 5.00 13.70
CA PHE A 5 -2.25 3.79 13.74
C PHE A 5 -3.75 4.10 13.67
N LEU A 6 -4.18 5.20 14.27
CA LEU A 6 -5.55 5.69 14.13
C LEU A 6 -5.83 6.08 12.66
N ALA A 7 -4.90 6.78 12.02
CA ALA A 7 -4.97 7.11 10.60
C ALA A 7 -5.10 5.86 9.72
N LEU A 8 -4.34 4.80 10.02
CA LEU A 8 -4.44 3.50 9.36
C LEU A 8 -5.83 2.88 9.52
N GLY A 9 -6.38 2.87 10.73
CA GLY A 9 -7.72 2.32 11.01
C GLY A 9 -8.82 3.05 10.23
N ILE A 10 -8.79 4.38 10.25
CA ILE A 10 -9.71 5.24 9.49
C ILE A 10 -9.55 4.99 7.98
N ALA A 11 -8.31 4.86 7.51
CA ALA A 11 -8.02 4.66 6.09
C ALA A 11 -8.52 3.32 5.56
N ASN A 12 -8.58 2.26 6.37
CA ASN A 12 -9.18 1.00 5.97
C ASN A 12 -10.67 1.15 5.62
N ILE A 13 -11.41 1.95 6.39
CA ILE A 13 -12.82 2.26 6.14
C ILE A 13 -12.95 3.16 4.90
N ILE A 14 -12.19 4.25 4.86
CA ILE A 14 -12.21 5.21 3.76
C ILE A 14 -11.75 4.55 2.44
N GLY A 15 -10.77 3.69 2.47
CA GLY A 15 -10.24 2.99 1.29
C GLY A 15 -11.29 2.10 0.60
N GLY A 16 -12.10 1.38 1.39
CA GLY A 16 -13.24 0.63 0.88
C GLY A 16 -14.32 1.55 0.30
N TRP A 17 -14.74 2.54 1.09
CA TRP A 17 -15.76 3.50 0.66
C TRP A 17 -15.35 4.27 -0.60
N LEU A 18 -14.10 4.75 -0.69
CA LEU A 18 -13.57 5.45 -1.85
C LEU A 18 -13.66 4.59 -3.11
N SER A 19 -13.23 3.35 -3.01
CA SER A 19 -13.28 2.41 -4.13
C SER A 19 -14.72 2.13 -4.58
N ASP A 20 -15.66 1.99 -3.65
CA ASP A 20 -17.07 1.79 -3.96
C ASP A 20 -17.69 3.02 -4.64
N GLN A 21 -17.33 4.24 -4.22
CA GLN A 21 -17.79 5.47 -4.88
C GLN A 21 -17.23 5.58 -6.31
N ILE A 22 -15.98 5.24 -6.51
CA ILE A 22 -15.37 5.23 -7.85
C ILE A 22 -16.05 4.16 -8.72
N GLN A 23 -16.31 2.98 -8.17
CA GLN A 23 -17.01 1.89 -8.87
C GLN A 23 -18.42 2.31 -9.31
N LYS A 24 -19.18 2.99 -8.45
CA LYS A 24 -20.51 3.52 -8.80
C LYS A 24 -20.48 4.51 -9.97
N LYS A 25 -19.39 5.31 -10.08
CA LYS A 25 -19.23 6.29 -11.15
C LYS A 25 -18.72 5.67 -12.46
N THR A 26 -17.79 4.71 -12.37
CA THR A 26 -17.11 4.14 -13.54
C THR A 26 -17.79 2.88 -14.06
N GLY A 27 -18.64 2.24 -13.24
CA GLY A 27 -19.26 0.94 -13.57
C GLY A 27 -18.27 -0.22 -13.63
N ASN A 28 -16.99 0.00 -13.25
CA ASN A 28 -15.91 -0.97 -13.42
C ASN A 28 -15.10 -1.15 -12.11
N THR A 29 -15.26 -2.31 -11.50
CA THR A 29 -14.60 -2.68 -10.23
C THR A 29 -13.08 -2.63 -10.35
N SER A 30 -12.51 -3.14 -11.45
CA SER A 30 -11.07 -3.14 -11.67
C SER A 30 -10.49 -1.73 -11.76
N GLN A 31 -11.17 -0.83 -12.46
CA GLN A 31 -10.74 0.57 -12.54
C GLN A 31 -10.81 1.24 -11.17
N ALA A 32 -11.86 0.99 -10.41
CA ALA A 32 -12.01 1.55 -9.07
C ALA A 32 -10.85 1.15 -8.15
N ARG A 33 -10.47 -0.13 -8.15
CA ARG A 33 -9.34 -0.63 -7.36
C ARG A 33 -8.02 0.00 -7.80
N LYS A 34 -7.77 0.08 -9.11
CA LYS A 34 -6.56 0.71 -9.67
C LYS A 34 -6.45 2.19 -9.29
N ILE A 35 -7.53 2.94 -9.38
CA ILE A 35 -7.53 4.37 -9.01
C ILE A 35 -7.28 4.53 -7.50
N ALA A 36 -7.96 3.77 -6.65
CA ALA A 36 -7.77 3.85 -5.20
C ALA A 36 -6.32 3.50 -4.78
N MET A 37 -5.75 2.44 -5.37
CA MET A 37 -4.36 2.04 -5.11
C MET A 37 -3.36 3.04 -5.71
N GLY A 38 -3.66 3.66 -6.85
CA GLY A 38 -2.86 4.74 -7.43
C GLY A 38 -2.83 5.97 -6.53
N ILE A 39 -3.97 6.37 -5.97
CA ILE A 39 -4.04 7.46 -4.98
C ILE A 39 -3.17 7.10 -3.75
N ALA A 40 -3.27 5.88 -3.23
CA ALA A 40 -2.45 5.43 -2.12
C ALA A 40 -0.94 5.50 -2.45
N ALA A 41 -0.53 5.04 -3.64
CA ALA A 41 0.86 5.10 -4.07
C ALA A 41 1.41 6.55 -4.14
N VAL A 42 0.60 7.50 -4.61
CA VAL A 42 0.98 8.92 -4.64
C VAL A 42 1.08 9.51 -3.23
N LEU A 43 0.16 9.14 -2.33
CA LEU A 43 0.15 9.61 -0.94
C LEU A 43 1.37 9.12 -0.12
N THR A 44 2.10 8.12 -0.57
CA THR A 44 3.35 7.68 0.10
C THR A 44 4.58 8.50 -0.32
N LEU A 45 4.54 9.22 -1.44
CA LEU A 45 5.70 9.97 -1.95
C LEU A 45 6.26 11.02 -0.96
N PRO A 46 5.45 11.73 -0.15
CA PRO A 46 5.99 12.66 0.84
C PRO A 46 6.98 12.04 1.84
N VAL A 47 6.95 10.71 2.01
CA VAL A 47 7.91 9.99 2.88
C VAL A 47 9.36 10.21 2.41
N LEU A 48 9.58 10.42 1.11
CA LEU A 48 10.91 10.73 0.56
C LEU A 48 11.55 11.98 1.18
N SER A 49 10.74 12.93 1.64
CA SER A 49 11.22 14.18 2.24
C SER A 49 11.50 14.08 3.75
N VAL A 50 11.15 12.98 4.41
CA VAL A 50 11.24 12.86 5.88
C VAL A 50 12.67 13.09 6.39
N GLY A 51 13.67 12.61 5.65
CA GLY A 51 15.08 12.83 6.00
C GLY A 51 15.55 14.29 5.97
N MET A 52 14.79 15.18 5.34
CA MET A 52 15.07 16.61 5.23
C MET A 52 14.24 17.46 6.22
N LEU A 53 13.31 16.84 6.95
CA LEU A 53 12.40 17.53 7.85
C LEU A 53 12.99 17.66 9.24
N ASN A 54 13.05 18.87 9.76
CA ASN A 54 13.61 19.17 11.10
C ASN A 54 12.53 19.33 12.17
N THR A 55 11.25 19.29 11.81
CA THR A 55 10.14 19.51 12.72
C THR A 55 9.41 18.21 13.01
N SER A 56 9.42 17.77 14.28
CA SER A 56 8.78 16.52 14.72
C SER A 56 7.29 16.44 14.35
N LEU A 57 6.55 17.55 14.40
CA LEU A 57 5.14 17.58 14.03
C LEU A 57 4.92 17.28 12.55
N ILE A 58 5.78 17.82 11.65
CA ILE A 58 5.68 17.57 10.21
C ILE A 58 6.03 16.11 9.92
N VAL A 59 7.07 15.58 10.56
CA VAL A 59 7.42 14.14 10.44
C VAL A 59 6.25 13.27 10.87
N MET A 60 5.63 13.56 12.03
CA MET A 60 4.47 12.82 12.50
C MET A 60 3.29 12.88 11.52
N PHE A 61 3.04 14.03 10.91
CA PHE A 61 2.00 14.20 9.89
C PHE A 61 2.30 13.36 8.65
N VAL A 62 3.53 13.41 8.11
CA VAL A 62 3.94 12.61 6.94
C VAL A 62 3.86 11.11 7.23
N MET A 63 4.27 10.68 8.42
CA MET A 63 4.13 9.29 8.85
C MET A 63 2.65 8.87 8.94
N SER A 64 1.80 9.73 9.51
CA SER A 64 0.36 9.45 9.58
C SER A 64 -0.27 9.35 8.19
N LEU A 65 0.17 10.19 7.25
CA LEU A 65 -0.25 10.14 5.85
C LEU A 65 0.21 8.84 5.16
N ALA A 66 1.43 8.37 5.45
CA ALA A 66 1.93 7.10 4.93
C ALA A 66 1.13 5.90 5.46
N PHE A 67 0.79 5.89 6.75
CA PHE A 67 -0.07 4.87 7.34
C PHE A 67 -1.50 4.93 6.80
N PHE A 68 -2.02 6.12 6.55
CA PHE A 68 -3.30 6.32 5.88
C PHE A 68 -3.26 5.76 4.45
N ALA A 69 -2.24 6.07 3.67
CA ALA A 69 -2.03 5.52 2.34
C ALA A 69 -1.94 3.98 2.36
N HIS A 70 -1.21 3.43 3.34
CA HIS A 70 -1.12 1.97 3.55
C HIS A 70 -2.50 1.34 3.79
N GLY A 71 -3.36 1.96 4.60
CA GLY A 71 -4.72 1.47 4.86
C GLY A 71 -5.57 1.42 3.58
N ILE A 72 -5.53 2.47 2.75
CA ILE A 72 -6.21 2.47 1.45
C ILE A 72 -5.65 1.35 0.56
N TRP A 73 -4.33 1.20 0.51
CA TRP A 73 -3.65 0.20 -0.30
C TRP A 73 -4.08 -1.21 0.10
N ILE A 74 -3.90 -1.59 1.36
CA ILE A 74 -4.11 -2.96 1.82
C ILE A 74 -5.58 -3.41 1.67
N THR A 75 -6.53 -2.51 1.95
CA THR A 75 -7.95 -2.78 1.78
C THR A 75 -8.27 -3.10 0.31
N ASN A 76 -7.80 -2.27 -0.61
CA ASN A 76 -8.05 -2.48 -2.04
C ASN A 76 -7.27 -3.65 -2.61
N TYR A 77 -6.07 -3.93 -2.11
CA TYR A 77 -5.27 -5.09 -2.48
C TYR A 77 -5.97 -6.40 -2.12
N ILE A 78 -6.40 -6.55 -0.86
CA ILE A 78 -7.10 -7.76 -0.40
C ILE A 78 -8.43 -7.94 -1.14
N THR A 79 -9.18 -6.86 -1.35
CA THR A 79 -10.44 -6.92 -2.08
C THR A 79 -10.22 -7.29 -3.54
N SER A 80 -9.16 -6.79 -4.19
CA SER A 80 -8.80 -7.18 -5.56
C SER A 80 -8.50 -8.67 -5.69
N ILE A 81 -7.87 -9.29 -4.68
CA ILE A 81 -7.67 -10.74 -4.65
C ILE A 81 -9.03 -11.46 -4.63
N GLY A 82 -9.97 -10.98 -3.81
CA GLY A 82 -11.33 -11.52 -3.77
C GLY A 82 -12.06 -11.40 -5.11
N ASP A 83 -11.95 -10.23 -5.75
CA ASP A 83 -12.57 -9.94 -7.04
C ASP A 83 -12.01 -10.82 -8.18
N ILE A 84 -10.72 -11.17 -8.13
CA ILE A 84 -10.02 -11.95 -9.18
C ILE A 84 -10.18 -13.46 -8.97
N PHE A 85 -9.97 -13.93 -7.75
CA PHE A 85 -9.87 -15.36 -7.44
C PHE A 85 -11.16 -15.97 -6.89
N GLY A 86 -12.15 -15.12 -6.55
CA GLY A 86 -13.41 -15.53 -5.96
C GLY A 86 -13.27 -16.03 -4.52
N ALA A 87 -14.42 -16.31 -3.87
CA ALA A 87 -14.47 -16.62 -2.44
C ALA A 87 -13.71 -17.89 -2.05
N THR A 88 -13.63 -18.88 -2.94
CA THR A 88 -13.02 -20.20 -2.63
C THR A 88 -11.49 -20.18 -2.63
N LYS A 89 -10.87 -19.29 -3.41
CA LYS A 89 -9.40 -19.25 -3.57
C LYS A 89 -8.75 -18.03 -2.92
N SER A 90 -9.52 -17.00 -2.62
CA SER A 90 -8.98 -15.73 -2.10
C SER A 90 -8.23 -15.90 -0.78
N SER A 91 -8.71 -16.74 0.14
CA SER A 91 -8.03 -17.02 1.41
C SER A 91 -6.64 -17.64 1.21
N THR A 92 -6.51 -18.58 0.29
CA THR A 92 -5.23 -19.19 -0.06
C THR A 92 -4.25 -18.18 -0.66
N VAL A 93 -4.73 -17.33 -1.58
CA VAL A 93 -3.89 -16.29 -2.22
C VAL A 93 -3.46 -15.23 -1.21
N VAL A 94 -4.36 -14.79 -0.33
CA VAL A 94 -4.02 -13.87 0.78
C VAL A 94 -2.99 -14.49 1.71
N GLY A 95 -3.16 -15.76 2.07
CA GLY A 95 -2.19 -16.49 2.89
C GLY A 95 -0.80 -16.61 2.24
N LEU A 96 -0.75 -16.96 0.96
CA LEU A 96 0.52 -17.02 0.20
C LEU A 96 1.20 -15.65 0.11
N SER A 97 0.44 -14.59 -0.17
CA SER A 97 0.99 -13.24 -0.22
C SER A 97 1.49 -12.77 1.15
N GLY A 98 0.78 -13.10 2.22
CA GLY A 98 1.22 -12.83 3.59
C GLY A 98 2.52 -13.57 3.93
N THR A 99 2.63 -14.84 3.55
CA THR A 99 3.85 -15.64 3.73
C THR A 99 5.03 -15.04 2.95
N ALA A 100 4.81 -14.67 1.69
CA ALA A 100 5.84 -14.02 0.88
C ALA A 100 6.29 -12.69 1.51
N GLY A 101 5.34 -11.89 2.04
CA GLY A 101 5.65 -10.67 2.79
C GLY A 101 6.47 -10.94 4.05
N ALA A 102 6.13 -11.96 4.83
CA ALA A 102 6.87 -12.36 6.02
C ALA A 102 8.31 -12.79 5.69
N VAL A 103 8.50 -13.63 4.67
CA VAL A 103 9.83 -14.06 4.19
C VAL A 103 10.64 -12.86 3.71
N SER A 104 10.04 -11.96 2.93
CA SER A 104 10.70 -10.72 2.50
C SER A 104 11.14 -9.86 3.69
N SER A 105 10.30 -9.73 4.72
CA SER A 105 10.62 -8.99 5.93
C SER A 105 11.77 -9.61 6.73
N MET A 106 11.86 -10.94 6.77
CA MET A 106 12.98 -11.65 7.42
C MET A 106 14.33 -11.31 6.78
N VAL A 107 14.36 -11.04 5.48
CA VAL A 107 15.59 -10.66 4.76
C VAL A 107 15.84 -9.15 4.86
N ILE A 108 14.79 -8.35 4.61
CA ILE A 108 14.93 -6.89 4.50
C ILE A 108 15.18 -6.22 5.86
N ASN A 109 14.53 -6.67 6.93
CA ASN A 109 14.67 -6.02 8.24
C ASN A 109 16.11 -6.07 8.79
N PRO A 110 16.85 -7.21 8.75
CA PRO A 110 18.26 -7.21 9.14
C PRO A 110 19.12 -6.33 8.24
N LEU A 111 18.89 -6.34 6.92
CA LEU A 111 19.63 -5.48 5.99
C LEU A 111 19.42 -4.01 6.29
N MET A 112 18.17 -3.60 6.58
CA MET A 112 17.85 -2.23 6.98
C MET A 112 18.53 -1.87 8.31
N GLY A 113 18.62 -2.81 9.27
CA GLY A 113 19.37 -2.62 10.51
C GLY A 113 20.85 -2.30 10.25
N VAL A 114 21.50 -3.05 9.37
CA VAL A 114 22.90 -2.80 8.97
C VAL A 114 23.04 -1.44 8.27
N VAL A 115 22.11 -1.09 7.37
CA VAL A 115 22.14 0.20 6.67
C VAL A 115 22.01 1.37 7.64
N ILE A 116 21.06 1.30 8.58
CA ILE A 116 20.86 2.35 9.58
C ILE A 116 22.09 2.51 10.48
N THR A 117 22.70 1.39 10.90
CA THR A 117 23.85 1.41 11.81
C THR A 117 25.11 1.99 11.14
N ASN A 118 25.34 1.68 9.86
CA ASN A 118 26.58 2.07 9.18
C ASN A 118 26.47 3.37 8.37
N TYR A 119 25.27 3.82 8.03
CA TYR A 119 25.06 5.02 7.22
C TYR A 119 24.13 6.01 7.92
N THR A 120 22.88 6.07 7.48
CA THR A 120 21.86 6.98 8.02
C THR A 120 20.46 6.37 7.79
N TYR A 121 19.42 7.07 8.27
CA TYR A 121 18.03 6.73 7.97
C TYR A 121 17.59 7.12 6.55
N ALA A 122 18.36 7.91 5.81
CA ALA A 122 17.96 8.43 4.50
C ALA A 122 17.63 7.32 3.48
N PRO A 123 18.41 6.23 3.34
CA PRO A 123 18.05 5.13 2.44
C PRO A 123 16.72 4.47 2.80
N LEU A 124 16.37 4.41 4.08
CA LEU A 124 15.11 3.85 4.55
C LEU A 124 13.91 4.67 4.07
N TRP A 125 14.01 6.01 4.16
CA TRP A 125 12.95 6.91 3.69
C TRP A 125 12.75 6.82 2.18
N ILE A 126 13.85 6.73 1.43
CA ILE A 126 13.80 6.56 -0.03
C ILE A 126 13.14 5.22 -0.37
N TYR A 127 13.56 4.14 0.24
CA TYR A 127 12.97 2.81 0.05
C TYR A 127 11.46 2.82 0.35
N SER A 128 11.07 3.35 1.51
CA SER A 128 9.67 3.38 1.94
C SER A 128 8.78 4.23 1.03
N GLY A 129 9.29 5.35 0.53
CA GLY A 129 8.53 6.26 -0.35
C GLY A 129 8.36 5.73 -1.77
N ILE A 130 9.31 4.92 -2.28
CA ILE A 130 9.28 4.39 -3.66
C ILE A 130 8.57 3.04 -3.75
N MET A 131 8.52 2.28 -2.67
CA MET A 131 8.02 0.90 -2.68
C MET A 131 6.56 0.79 -3.18
N TYR A 132 5.66 1.69 -2.75
CA TYR A 132 4.27 1.68 -3.19
C TYR A 132 4.08 2.07 -4.67
N PRO A 133 4.72 3.14 -5.18
CA PRO A 133 4.74 3.42 -6.62
C PRO A 133 5.22 2.24 -7.47
N ILE A 134 6.32 1.57 -7.06
CA ILE A 134 6.81 0.38 -7.77
C ILE A 134 5.79 -0.76 -7.70
N ALA A 135 5.27 -1.07 -6.51
CA ALA A 135 4.26 -2.10 -6.33
C ALA A 135 3.00 -1.80 -7.17
N PHE A 136 2.61 -0.53 -7.31
CA PHE A 136 1.50 -0.12 -8.14
C PHE A 136 1.77 -0.35 -9.63
N LEU A 137 2.96 -0.04 -10.13
CA LEU A 137 3.34 -0.32 -11.51
C LEU A 137 3.32 -1.83 -11.82
N ILE A 138 3.84 -2.65 -10.90
CA ILE A 138 3.79 -4.11 -11.01
C ILE A 138 2.33 -4.57 -11.03
N PHE A 139 1.50 -4.07 -10.13
CA PHE A 139 0.08 -4.39 -10.07
C PHE A 139 -0.66 -4.03 -11.37
N LEU A 140 -0.39 -2.86 -11.95
CA LEU A 140 -0.96 -2.46 -13.24
C LEU A 140 -0.54 -3.37 -14.38
N PHE A 141 0.73 -3.78 -14.41
CA PHE A 141 1.25 -4.66 -15.45
C PHE A 141 0.56 -6.02 -15.43
N PHE A 142 0.48 -6.66 -14.27
CA PHE A 142 -0.14 -7.98 -14.15
C PHE A 142 -1.67 -7.97 -14.31
N LEU A 143 -2.35 -6.89 -13.89
CA LEU A 143 -3.81 -6.79 -14.03
C LEU A 143 -4.28 -6.33 -15.42
N ARG A 144 -3.37 -6.02 -16.32
CA ARG A 144 -3.72 -5.69 -17.71
C ARG A 144 -4.26 -6.91 -18.45
N GLU A 145 -3.84 -8.12 -18.06
CA GLU A 145 -4.18 -9.38 -18.73
C GLU A 145 -5.28 -10.21 -18.04
N GLY A 146 -5.65 -9.91 -16.80
CA GLY A 146 -6.38 -10.85 -15.92
C GLY A 146 -7.87 -10.62 -15.71
N ILE A 147 -8.47 -9.52 -16.18
CA ILE A 147 -9.90 -9.24 -15.94
C ILE A 147 -10.66 -9.18 -17.26
N HIS A 148 -10.65 -10.27 -18.00
CA HIS A 148 -11.78 -10.60 -18.85
C HIS A 148 -12.84 -11.23 -17.94
N THR A 149 -13.85 -10.43 -17.61
CA THR A 149 -15.11 -10.82 -17.00
C THR A 149 -15.57 -12.15 -17.58
N GLY A 150 -15.46 -13.22 -16.80
CA GLY A 150 -16.28 -14.40 -17.04
C GLY A 150 -17.74 -13.97 -16.96
N LYS A 151 -18.44 -14.00 -18.11
CA LYS A 151 -19.89 -14.02 -18.18
C LYS A 151 -20.41 -15.27 -17.52
#